data_bcb7cea3619499f2fa74427fab8d27eb
#
_entry.id   bcb7cea3619499f2fa74427fab8d27eb
#
_cell.length_a   1.000
_cell.length_b   1.000
_cell.length_c   1.000
_cell.angle_alpha   90.00
_cell.angle_beta   90.00
_cell.angle_gamma   90.00
#
_symmetry.space_group_name_H-M   'P 1'
#
loop_
_entity.id
_entity.type
_entity.pdbx_description
1 polymer ?
#
loop_
_entity_poly.entity_id
_entity_poly.type
_entity_poly.pdbx_seq_one_letter_code
_entity_poly.pdbx_strand_id
1 'polypeptide(L)'
;LQTARGEPWTDVQRSWYSGTFYRIAEAIVALERFDTATARAHLDAMRHDRRTIEHWRAISATEALVALVDGRAAAGLVGMDAFTKLRGEEGRRPAAVSSLAGVRSLLQLALGSTAAATTVLRSIDRGEAERYAGAARIALARGEHGAALHDSRVAAERAYSSRTLAEAAAIEAAATLRVEGSRRRKPAIEHLAELLLSTGLRLPVTMLPPADYAAVCAEFTRFGYDELRQELPERPLLTFDAPEAVLTEAELTVLDAMRRHPSITSIAGDLRLSVNTVKSHRRNIYRKLQVDSRDAAVAVGLDRQLLISTE
;
A
#
# COMPACT_ATOMS: atom_id res chain seq x y z
N LEU A 1 13.60 -12.35 -15.93
CA LEU A 1 14.38 -12.46 -14.68
C LEU A 1 15.24 -13.72 -14.65
N GLN A 2 14.75 -14.92 -15.01
CA GLN A 2 15.55 -16.15 -14.99
C GLN A 2 16.87 -16.01 -15.78
N THR A 3 16.81 -15.44 -16.99
CA THR A 3 18.00 -15.17 -17.81
C THR A 3 18.94 -14.20 -17.11
N ALA A 4 18.42 -13.11 -16.55
CA ALA A 4 19.21 -12.09 -15.86
C ALA A 4 19.89 -12.61 -14.57
N ARG A 5 19.28 -13.58 -13.86
CA ARG A 5 19.87 -14.23 -12.68
C ARG A 5 21.11 -15.06 -13.00
N GLY A 6 21.16 -15.64 -14.21
CA GLY A 6 22.28 -16.44 -14.68
C GLY A 6 23.49 -15.65 -15.19
N GLU A 7 23.33 -14.33 -15.39
CA GLU A 7 24.39 -13.49 -15.94
C GLU A 7 25.37 -13.02 -14.84
N PRO A 8 26.71 -13.06 -15.10
CA PRO A 8 27.71 -12.57 -14.18
C PRO A 8 27.77 -11.03 -14.20
N TRP A 9 26.84 -10.37 -13.54
CA TRP A 9 26.78 -8.92 -13.48
C TRP A 9 27.98 -8.33 -12.74
N THR A 10 28.71 -7.42 -13.37
CA THR A 10 29.73 -6.61 -12.70
C THR A 10 29.08 -5.58 -11.77
N ASP A 11 29.83 -5.05 -10.77
CA ASP A 11 29.30 -4.00 -9.88
C ASP A 11 28.92 -2.73 -10.65
N VAL A 12 29.64 -2.42 -11.72
CA VAL A 12 29.32 -1.30 -12.64
C VAL A 12 27.97 -1.54 -13.32
N GLN A 13 27.72 -2.74 -13.86
CA GLN A 13 26.44 -3.07 -14.50
C GLN A 13 25.28 -3.08 -13.49
N ARG A 14 25.54 -3.48 -12.24
CA ARG A 14 24.54 -3.42 -11.17
C ARG A 14 24.16 -2.00 -10.77
N SER A 15 25.04 -1.03 -10.95
CA SER A 15 24.80 0.39 -10.69
C SER A 15 24.13 1.13 -11.85
N TRP A 16 24.06 0.54 -13.04
CA TRP A 16 23.42 1.13 -14.20
C TRP A 16 21.89 1.06 -14.13
N TYR A 17 21.25 1.81 -15.02
CA TYR A 17 19.80 1.84 -15.22
C TYR A 17 19.15 0.43 -15.25
N SER A 18 19.74 -0.50 -16.01
CA SER A 18 19.28 -1.89 -16.10
C SER A 18 19.42 -2.65 -14.77
N GLY A 19 20.45 -2.40 -13.99
CA GLY A 19 20.65 -2.99 -12.67
C GLY A 19 19.58 -2.53 -11.66
N THR A 20 19.23 -1.26 -11.68
CA THR A 20 18.14 -0.70 -10.86
C THR A 20 16.79 -1.33 -11.21
N PHE A 21 16.49 -1.39 -12.51
CA PHE A 21 15.26 -2.02 -12.99
C PHE A 21 15.16 -3.50 -12.60
N TYR A 22 16.26 -4.23 -12.73
CA TYR A 22 16.36 -5.63 -12.29
C TYR A 22 16.07 -5.77 -10.80
N ARG A 23 16.66 -4.94 -9.94
CA ARG A 23 16.44 -4.98 -8.48
C ARG A 23 14.99 -4.69 -8.10
N ILE A 24 14.35 -3.72 -8.76
CA ILE A 24 12.94 -3.43 -8.56
C ILE A 24 12.08 -4.64 -8.96
N ALA A 25 12.37 -5.26 -10.09
CA ALA A 25 11.65 -6.43 -10.56
C ALA A 25 11.79 -7.62 -9.62
N GLU A 26 13.00 -7.90 -9.09
CA GLU A 26 13.20 -8.94 -8.07
C GLU A 26 12.46 -8.63 -6.77
N ALA A 27 12.48 -7.36 -6.32
CA ALA A 27 11.71 -6.96 -5.14
C ALA A 27 10.20 -7.18 -5.33
N ILE A 28 9.66 -6.87 -6.51
CA ILE A 28 8.25 -7.11 -6.84
C ILE A 28 7.93 -8.61 -6.86
N VAL A 29 8.79 -9.43 -7.46
CA VAL A 29 8.61 -10.90 -7.48
C VAL A 29 8.68 -11.50 -6.08
N ALA A 30 9.59 -11.01 -5.23
CA ALA A 30 9.66 -11.42 -3.83
C ALA A 30 8.36 -11.06 -3.08
N LEU A 31 7.80 -9.86 -3.32
CA LEU A 31 6.53 -9.44 -2.73
C LEU A 31 5.35 -10.32 -3.13
N GLU A 32 5.30 -10.81 -4.39
CA GLU A 32 4.24 -11.75 -4.80
C GLU A 32 4.30 -13.09 -4.06
N ARG A 33 5.44 -13.39 -3.43
CA ARG A 33 5.67 -14.55 -2.56
C ARG A 33 5.60 -14.19 -1.07
N PHE A 34 5.24 -12.94 -0.74
CA PHE A 34 5.22 -12.40 0.62
C PHE A 34 6.59 -12.41 1.32
N ASP A 35 7.69 -12.54 0.56
CA ASP A 35 9.07 -12.48 1.07
C ASP A 35 9.53 -11.01 1.14
N THR A 36 9.13 -10.34 2.21
CA THR A 36 9.49 -8.93 2.44
C THR A 36 10.97 -8.76 2.78
N ALA A 37 11.65 -9.80 3.30
CA ALA A 37 13.07 -9.75 3.60
C ALA A 37 13.91 -9.64 2.33
N THR A 38 13.65 -10.52 1.35
CA THR A 38 14.31 -10.47 0.04
C THR A 38 13.96 -9.19 -0.71
N ALA A 39 12.68 -8.75 -0.68
CA ALA A 39 12.26 -7.50 -1.30
C ALA A 39 13.04 -6.30 -0.73
N ARG A 40 13.19 -6.20 0.60
CA ARG A 40 14.01 -5.15 1.24
C ARG A 40 15.47 -5.21 0.85
N ALA A 41 16.09 -6.40 0.82
CA ALA A 41 17.50 -6.52 0.44
C ALA A 41 17.77 -5.92 -0.94
N HIS A 42 16.87 -6.14 -1.91
CA HIS A 42 16.97 -5.52 -3.23
C HIS A 42 16.76 -4.00 -3.19
N LEU A 43 15.81 -3.49 -2.41
CA LEU A 43 15.54 -2.06 -2.28
C LEU A 43 16.66 -1.32 -1.52
N ASP A 44 17.21 -1.93 -0.48
CA ASP A 44 18.30 -1.36 0.33
C ASP A 44 19.60 -1.18 -0.47
N ALA A 45 19.86 -2.09 -1.41
CA ALA A 45 20.99 -1.98 -2.32
C ALA A 45 20.95 -0.72 -3.22
N MET A 46 19.79 -0.03 -3.29
CA MET A 46 19.60 1.21 -4.08
C MET A 46 19.49 2.47 -3.20
N ARG A 47 19.69 2.38 -1.88
CA ARG A 47 19.44 3.50 -0.94
C ARG A 47 20.36 4.71 -1.15
N HIS A 48 21.59 4.52 -1.56
CA HIS A 48 22.57 5.59 -1.73
C HIS A 48 22.24 6.55 -2.88
N ASP A 49 21.47 6.10 -3.87
CA ASP A 49 21.16 6.87 -5.09
C ASP A 49 19.80 7.59 -5.05
N ARG A 50 19.10 7.61 -3.92
CA ARG A 50 17.71 8.09 -3.82
C ARG A 50 17.44 9.50 -4.34
N ARG A 51 18.45 10.40 -4.30
CA ARG A 51 18.29 11.77 -4.80
C ARG A 51 18.31 11.87 -6.31
N THR A 52 18.97 10.94 -6.99
CA THR A 52 19.25 10.98 -8.44
C THR A 52 18.64 9.82 -9.19
N ILE A 53 18.27 8.72 -8.51
CA ILE A 53 17.78 7.50 -9.15
C ILE A 53 16.51 7.75 -9.98
N GLU A 54 16.54 7.35 -11.23
CA GLU A 54 15.48 7.63 -12.20
C GLU A 54 14.15 6.92 -11.86
N HIS A 55 14.23 5.67 -11.39
CA HIS A 55 13.07 4.85 -11.05
C HIS A 55 12.52 5.06 -9.63
N TRP A 56 12.79 6.21 -9.03
CA TRP A 56 12.43 6.50 -7.64
C TRP A 56 10.94 6.26 -7.32
N ARG A 57 10.03 6.49 -8.27
CA ARG A 57 8.58 6.26 -8.08
C ARG A 57 8.27 4.78 -7.89
N ALA A 58 8.86 3.92 -8.73
CA ALA A 58 8.69 2.48 -8.61
C ALA A 58 9.32 1.95 -7.30
N ILE A 59 10.48 2.47 -6.91
CA ILE A 59 11.12 2.14 -5.64
C ILE A 59 10.22 2.55 -4.47
N SER A 60 9.74 3.81 -4.46
CA SER A 60 8.85 4.33 -3.42
C SER A 60 7.55 3.52 -3.30
N ALA A 61 6.94 3.17 -4.44
CA ALA A 61 5.74 2.34 -4.46
C ALA A 61 6.01 0.92 -3.94
N THR A 62 7.15 0.32 -4.32
CA THR A 62 7.50 -1.04 -3.86
C THR A 62 7.84 -1.05 -2.37
N GLU A 63 8.55 -0.06 -1.83
CA GLU A 63 8.81 0.10 -0.39
C GLU A 63 7.50 0.25 0.40
N ALA A 64 6.54 1.00 -0.14
CA ALA A 64 5.23 1.17 0.47
C ALA A 64 4.43 -0.15 0.47
N LEU A 65 4.52 -0.96 -0.59
CA LEU A 65 3.92 -2.30 -0.63
C LEU A 65 4.60 -3.27 0.34
N VAL A 66 5.94 -3.21 0.49
CA VAL A 66 6.66 -3.97 1.54
C VAL A 66 6.12 -3.61 2.91
N ALA A 67 5.95 -2.31 3.19
CA ALA A 67 5.40 -1.86 4.47
C ALA A 67 3.95 -2.35 4.67
N LEU A 68 3.14 -2.39 3.61
CA LEU A 68 1.78 -2.92 3.66
C LEU A 68 1.77 -4.42 4.01
N VAL A 69 2.61 -5.22 3.33
CA VAL A 69 2.72 -6.67 3.59
C VAL A 69 3.17 -6.96 5.03
N ASP A 70 4.00 -6.09 5.60
CA ASP A 70 4.42 -6.17 7.00
C ASP A 70 3.36 -5.65 8.01
N GLY A 71 2.18 -5.22 7.56
CA GLY A 71 1.16 -4.62 8.42
C GLY A 71 1.47 -3.19 8.89
N ARG A 72 2.40 -2.49 8.22
CA ARG A 72 2.89 -1.15 8.59
C ARG A 72 2.48 -0.07 7.57
N ALA A 73 1.20 -0.07 7.17
CA ALA A 73 0.67 0.84 6.15
C ALA A 73 0.95 2.33 6.45
N ALA A 74 0.88 2.74 7.72
CA ALA A 74 1.20 4.11 8.14
C ALA A 74 2.67 4.47 7.84
N ALA A 75 3.62 3.57 8.16
CA ALA A 75 5.03 3.75 7.85
C ALA A 75 5.27 3.82 6.33
N GLY A 76 4.51 3.07 5.54
CA GLY A 76 4.53 3.14 4.08
C GLY A 76 4.17 4.54 3.56
N LEU A 77 3.12 5.18 4.09
CA LEU A 77 2.75 6.56 3.73
C LEU A 77 3.84 7.56 4.11
N VAL A 78 4.37 7.47 5.33
CA VAL A 78 5.46 8.34 5.79
C VAL A 78 6.69 8.20 4.90
N GLY A 79 7.06 6.97 4.53
CA GLY A 79 8.18 6.71 3.62
C GLY A 79 7.96 7.30 2.22
N MET A 80 6.76 7.17 1.65
CA MET A 80 6.41 7.79 0.37
C MET A 80 6.49 9.31 0.43
N ASP A 81 6.02 9.94 1.51
CA ASP A 81 6.08 11.40 1.68
C ASP A 81 7.52 11.88 1.83
N ALA A 82 8.34 11.17 2.61
CA ALA A 82 9.75 11.47 2.77
C ALA A 82 10.51 11.37 1.44
N PHE A 83 10.24 10.33 0.65
CA PHE A 83 10.88 10.16 -0.65
C PHE A 83 10.44 11.24 -1.65
N THR A 84 9.14 11.54 -1.72
CA THR A 84 8.59 12.62 -2.55
C THR A 84 9.22 13.97 -2.18
N LYS A 85 9.37 14.28 -0.89
CA LYS A 85 10.03 15.49 -0.38
C LYS A 85 11.51 15.54 -0.78
N LEU A 86 12.22 14.41 -0.70
CA LEU A 86 13.62 14.30 -1.10
C LEU A 86 13.83 14.63 -2.59
N ARG A 87 12.84 14.34 -3.45
CA ARG A 87 12.84 14.64 -4.90
C ARG A 87 12.47 16.09 -5.23
N GLY A 88 12.11 16.90 -4.25
CA GLY A 88 11.85 18.33 -4.42
C GLY A 88 10.77 18.64 -5.44
N GLU A 89 11.09 19.42 -6.48
CA GLU A 89 10.13 19.79 -7.54
C GLU A 89 9.63 18.60 -8.37
N GLU A 90 10.54 17.66 -8.66
CA GLU A 90 10.17 16.44 -9.41
C GLU A 90 9.10 15.64 -8.67
N GLY A 91 9.20 15.52 -7.33
CA GLY A 91 8.21 14.84 -6.50
C GLY A 91 6.83 15.51 -6.52
N ARG A 92 6.77 16.81 -6.78
CA ARG A 92 5.53 17.60 -6.85
C ARG A 92 4.89 17.64 -8.24
N ARG A 93 5.56 17.13 -9.27
CA ARG A 93 5.00 17.11 -10.63
C ARG A 93 3.72 16.27 -10.68
N PRO A 94 2.69 16.69 -11.43
CA PRO A 94 1.43 15.95 -11.55
C PRO A 94 1.63 14.48 -11.92
N ALA A 95 2.54 14.17 -12.84
CA ALA A 95 2.87 12.80 -13.25
C ALA A 95 3.45 11.96 -12.09
N ALA A 96 4.22 12.53 -11.18
CA ALA A 96 4.74 11.82 -10.02
C ALA A 96 3.62 11.56 -8.99
N VAL A 97 2.78 12.55 -8.74
CA VAL A 97 1.62 12.44 -7.86
C VAL A 97 0.65 11.38 -8.37
N SER A 98 0.32 11.40 -9.66
CA SER A 98 -0.56 10.41 -10.31
C SER A 98 0.00 9.00 -10.21
N SER A 99 1.28 8.79 -10.54
CA SER A 99 1.90 7.45 -10.54
C SER A 99 1.99 6.80 -9.14
N LEU A 100 2.02 7.58 -8.08
CA LEU A 100 2.05 7.09 -6.69
C LEU A 100 0.64 6.97 -6.07
N ALA A 101 -0.37 7.54 -6.71
CA ALA A 101 -1.71 7.67 -6.14
C ALA A 101 -2.40 6.32 -5.90
N GLY A 102 -2.20 5.33 -6.79
CA GLY A 102 -2.78 3.99 -6.62
C GLY A 102 -2.33 3.32 -5.32
N VAL A 103 -1.02 3.26 -5.09
CA VAL A 103 -0.44 2.67 -3.86
C VAL A 103 -0.79 3.52 -2.64
N ARG A 104 -0.72 4.84 -2.74
CA ARG A 104 -1.13 5.74 -1.65
C ARG A 104 -2.60 5.55 -1.27
N SER A 105 -3.50 5.41 -2.24
CA SER A 105 -4.92 5.11 -2.01
C SER A 105 -5.10 3.77 -1.30
N LEU A 106 -4.35 2.74 -1.72
CA LEU A 106 -4.36 1.42 -1.10
C LEU A 106 -3.92 1.48 0.38
N LEU A 107 -2.84 2.20 0.69
CA LEU A 107 -2.39 2.39 2.07
C LEU A 107 -3.44 3.14 2.93
N GLN A 108 -4.08 4.18 2.38
CA GLN A 108 -5.17 4.87 3.08
C GLN A 108 -6.36 3.93 3.35
N LEU A 109 -6.65 3.05 2.41
CA LEU A 109 -7.70 2.06 2.59
C LEU A 109 -7.34 1.03 3.66
N ALA A 110 -6.07 0.56 3.68
CA ALA A 110 -5.55 -0.32 4.72
C ALA A 110 -5.65 0.29 6.13
N LEU A 111 -5.58 1.63 6.21
CA LEU A 111 -5.79 2.40 7.44
C LEU A 111 -7.27 2.72 7.73
N GLY A 112 -8.21 2.11 7.02
CA GLY A 112 -9.64 2.30 7.19
C GLY A 112 -10.20 3.62 6.66
N SER A 113 -9.40 4.45 5.97
CA SER A 113 -9.83 5.76 5.49
C SER A 113 -10.28 5.75 4.03
N THR A 114 -11.53 5.32 3.77
CA THR A 114 -12.11 5.33 2.41
C THR A 114 -12.23 6.75 1.82
N ALA A 115 -12.43 7.76 2.66
CA ALA A 115 -12.51 9.16 2.22
C ALA A 115 -11.16 9.68 1.72
N ALA A 116 -10.07 9.43 2.46
CA ALA A 116 -8.72 9.81 2.06
C ALA A 116 -8.29 9.02 0.80
N ALA A 117 -8.55 7.71 0.74
CA ALA A 117 -8.31 6.89 -0.43
C ALA A 117 -8.99 7.44 -1.69
N THR A 118 -10.29 7.81 -1.58
CA THR A 118 -11.05 8.42 -2.68
C THR A 118 -10.45 9.76 -3.13
N THR A 119 -10.00 10.59 -2.18
CA THR A 119 -9.41 11.89 -2.48
C THR A 119 -8.11 11.73 -3.26
N VAL A 120 -7.27 10.80 -2.86
CA VAL A 120 -6.00 10.52 -3.54
C VAL A 120 -6.22 10.06 -4.99
N LEU A 121 -7.20 9.21 -5.26
CA LEU A 121 -7.49 8.73 -6.62
C LEU A 121 -7.87 9.83 -7.62
N ARG A 122 -8.29 11.01 -7.14
CA ARG A 122 -8.62 12.15 -8.03
C ARG A 122 -7.41 12.68 -8.79
N SER A 123 -6.20 12.40 -8.33
CA SER A 123 -4.96 12.77 -9.01
C SER A 123 -4.60 11.86 -10.18
N ILE A 124 -5.26 10.71 -10.34
CA ILE A 124 -5.11 9.82 -11.51
C ILE A 124 -6.09 10.28 -12.57
N ASP A 125 -5.64 10.33 -13.83
CA ASP A 125 -6.48 10.73 -14.94
C ASP A 125 -7.72 9.84 -15.10
N ARG A 126 -8.82 10.43 -15.57
CA ARG A 126 -10.10 9.71 -15.71
C ARG A 126 -10.06 8.59 -16.75
N GLY A 127 -9.06 8.59 -17.62
CA GLY A 127 -8.85 7.56 -18.64
C GLY A 127 -8.13 6.31 -18.13
N GLU A 128 -7.41 6.42 -17.01
CA GLU A 128 -6.50 5.39 -16.52
C GLU A 128 -7.23 4.24 -15.81
N ALA A 129 -6.83 3.00 -16.12
CA ALA A 129 -7.39 1.78 -15.53
C ALA A 129 -7.19 1.73 -14.01
N GLU A 130 -6.05 2.21 -13.52
CA GLU A 130 -5.68 2.24 -12.10
C GLU A 130 -6.66 3.07 -11.26
N ARG A 131 -7.23 4.12 -11.84
CA ARG A 131 -8.26 4.92 -11.18
C ARG A 131 -9.51 4.11 -10.92
N TYR A 132 -9.95 3.35 -11.93
CA TYR A 132 -11.14 2.50 -11.83
C TYR A 132 -10.90 1.29 -10.91
N ALA A 133 -9.73 0.66 -10.98
CA ALA A 133 -9.36 -0.43 -10.07
C ALA A 133 -9.35 0.04 -8.60
N GLY A 134 -8.80 1.23 -8.33
CA GLY A 134 -8.84 1.84 -7.00
C GLY A 134 -10.25 2.20 -6.55
N ALA A 135 -11.09 2.78 -7.43
CA ALA A 135 -12.49 3.10 -7.14
C ALA A 135 -13.30 1.84 -6.86
N ALA A 136 -13.13 0.79 -7.66
CA ALA A 136 -13.77 -0.51 -7.48
C ALA A 136 -13.43 -1.13 -6.10
N ARG A 137 -12.16 -1.06 -5.69
CA ARG A 137 -11.71 -1.55 -4.38
C ARG A 137 -12.35 -0.77 -3.23
N ILE A 138 -12.45 0.55 -3.35
CA ILE A 138 -13.11 1.40 -2.36
C ILE A 138 -14.61 1.09 -2.29
N ALA A 139 -15.27 0.92 -3.43
CA ALA A 139 -16.68 0.54 -3.51
C ALA A 139 -16.92 -0.82 -2.85
N LEU A 140 -16.07 -1.82 -3.12
CA LEU A 140 -16.12 -3.13 -2.48
C LEU A 140 -15.98 -3.01 -0.95
N ALA A 141 -15.02 -2.21 -0.47
CA ALA A 141 -14.81 -1.96 0.95
C ALA A 141 -16.00 -1.29 1.64
N ARG A 142 -16.82 -0.55 0.89
CA ARG A 142 -18.08 0.06 1.37
C ARG A 142 -19.31 -0.86 1.23
N GLY A 143 -19.15 -2.05 0.65
CA GLY A 143 -20.28 -2.93 0.35
C GLY A 143 -21.10 -2.48 -0.88
N GLU A 144 -20.60 -1.55 -1.67
CA GLU A 144 -21.25 -1.04 -2.88
C GLU A 144 -20.97 -1.97 -4.08
N HIS A 145 -21.45 -3.21 -4.01
CA HIS A 145 -21.06 -4.29 -4.93
C HIS A 145 -21.39 -4.01 -6.40
N GLY A 146 -22.48 -3.27 -6.68
CA GLY A 146 -22.83 -2.85 -8.04
C GLY A 146 -21.83 -1.89 -8.65
N ALA A 147 -21.39 -0.89 -7.86
CA ALA A 147 -20.34 0.05 -8.28
C ALA A 147 -18.97 -0.66 -8.43
N ALA A 148 -18.63 -1.56 -7.50
CA ALA A 148 -17.42 -2.37 -7.59
C ALA A 148 -17.37 -3.21 -8.88
N LEU A 149 -18.48 -3.85 -9.27
CA LEU A 149 -18.61 -4.60 -10.53
C LEU A 149 -18.46 -3.70 -11.76
N HIS A 150 -19.08 -2.53 -11.75
CA HIS A 150 -18.98 -1.60 -12.87
C HIS A 150 -17.54 -1.12 -13.07
N ASP A 151 -16.95 -0.59 -12.00
CA ASP A 151 -15.62 0.00 -12.07
C ASP A 151 -14.53 -1.04 -12.33
N SER A 152 -14.64 -2.27 -11.79
CA SER A 152 -13.69 -3.35 -12.07
C SER A 152 -13.69 -3.76 -13.56
N ARG A 153 -14.85 -3.80 -14.20
CA ARG A 153 -14.96 -4.09 -15.64
C ARG A 153 -14.34 -2.99 -16.48
N VAL A 154 -14.63 -1.74 -16.16
CA VAL A 154 -14.00 -0.59 -16.84
C VAL A 154 -12.47 -0.63 -16.66
N ALA A 155 -11.99 -1.00 -15.47
CA ALA A 155 -10.56 -1.17 -15.21
C ALA A 155 -9.96 -2.29 -16.07
N ALA A 156 -10.62 -3.45 -16.18
CA ALA A 156 -10.17 -4.58 -17.00
C ALA A 156 -10.10 -4.24 -18.48
N GLU A 157 -11.12 -3.56 -19.02
CA GLU A 157 -11.17 -3.13 -20.43
C GLU A 157 -10.05 -2.15 -20.78
N ARG A 158 -9.54 -1.38 -19.81
CA ARG A 158 -8.50 -0.36 -20.00
C ARG A 158 -7.13 -0.77 -19.54
N ALA A 159 -6.99 -1.95 -18.94
CA ALA A 159 -5.75 -2.39 -18.32
C ALA A 159 -4.64 -2.64 -19.35
N TYR A 160 -3.49 -2.00 -19.14
CA TYR A 160 -2.26 -2.24 -19.91
C TYR A 160 -1.28 -3.17 -19.18
N SER A 161 -1.54 -3.51 -17.93
CA SER A 161 -0.69 -4.36 -17.11
C SER A 161 -1.46 -5.57 -16.58
N SER A 162 -0.76 -6.71 -16.49
CA SER A 162 -1.31 -7.92 -15.88
C SER A 162 -1.70 -7.68 -14.41
N ARG A 163 -1.02 -6.78 -13.71
CA ARG A 163 -1.35 -6.42 -12.32
C ARG A 163 -2.71 -5.74 -12.23
N THR A 164 -2.94 -4.69 -13.01
CA THR A 164 -4.23 -3.97 -13.02
C THR A 164 -5.36 -4.89 -13.44
N LEU A 165 -5.11 -5.77 -14.41
CA LEU A 165 -6.07 -6.78 -14.83
C LEU A 165 -6.39 -7.78 -13.70
N ALA A 166 -5.38 -8.28 -12.99
CA ALA A 166 -5.57 -9.19 -11.86
C ALA A 166 -6.29 -8.51 -10.67
N GLU A 167 -6.01 -7.23 -10.41
CA GLU A 167 -6.73 -6.44 -9.42
C GLU A 167 -8.21 -6.29 -9.77
N ALA A 168 -8.50 -5.96 -11.02
CA ALA A 168 -9.87 -5.84 -11.52
C ALA A 168 -10.60 -7.18 -11.44
N ALA A 169 -9.97 -8.29 -11.86
CA ALA A 169 -10.55 -9.63 -11.80
C ALA A 169 -10.81 -10.09 -10.36
N ALA A 170 -9.92 -9.79 -9.42
CA ALA A 170 -10.11 -10.12 -8.01
C ALA A 170 -11.32 -9.39 -7.42
N ILE A 171 -11.47 -8.10 -7.73
CA ILE A 171 -12.61 -7.30 -7.28
C ILE A 171 -13.91 -7.76 -7.96
N GLU A 172 -13.89 -8.04 -9.26
CA GLU A 172 -15.06 -8.57 -9.97
C GLU A 172 -15.50 -9.90 -9.39
N ALA A 173 -14.57 -10.83 -9.13
CA ALA A 173 -14.87 -12.12 -8.50
C ALA A 173 -15.53 -11.92 -7.13
N ALA A 174 -14.92 -11.12 -6.26
CA ALA A 174 -15.41 -10.82 -4.93
C ALA A 174 -16.82 -10.19 -4.97
N ALA A 175 -17.03 -9.15 -5.76
CA ALA A 175 -18.32 -8.48 -5.89
C ALA A 175 -19.40 -9.41 -6.49
N THR A 176 -19.04 -10.27 -7.45
CA THR A 176 -19.95 -11.26 -8.05
C THR A 176 -20.43 -12.28 -7.01
N LEU A 177 -19.59 -12.67 -6.04
CA LEU A 177 -19.99 -13.58 -4.97
C LEU A 177 -21.03 -12.97 -4.02
N ARG A 178 -21.09 -11.64 -3.91
CA ARG A 178 -22.06 -10.91 -3.06
C ARG A 178 -23.41 -10.72 -3.73
N VAL A 179 -23.51 -10.86 -5.04
CA VAL A 179 -24.77 -10.75 -5.75
C VAL A 179 -25.48 -12.11 -5.73
N GLU A 180 -26.63 -12.20 -5.05
CA GLU A 180 -27.43 -13.42 -4.98
C GLU A 180 -27.83 -13.93 -6.37
N GLY A 181 -27.80 -15.27 -6.55
CA GLY A 181 -28.22 -15.92 -7.79
C GLY A 181 -27.30 -15.69 -9.00
N SER A 182 -26.10 -15.12 -8.82
CA SER A 182 -25.20 -14.86 -9.93
C SER A 182 -24.72 -16.14 -10.62
N ARG A 183 -25.14 -16.32 -11.89
CA ARG A 183 -24.63 -17.38 -12.78
C ARG A 183 -23.18 -17.17 -13.18
N ARG A 184 -22.63 -16.00 -12.90
CA ARG A 184 -21.24 -15.61 -13.25
C ARG A 184 -20.22 -15.96 -12.18
N ARG A 185 -20.63 -16.52 -11.04
CA ARG A 185 -19.73 -16.86 -9.93
C ARG A 185 -18.57 -17.75 -10.38
N LYS A 186 -18.90 -18.91 -10.94
CA LYS A 186 -17.89 -19.87 -11.38
C LYS A 186 -16.98 -19.27 -12.47
N PRO A 187 -17.49 -18.70 -13.58
CA PRO A 187 -16.63 -18.06 -14.59
C PRO A 187 -15.72 -16.97 -14.04
N ALA A 188 -16.18 -16.16 -13.08
CA ALA A 188 -15.37 -15.10 -12.50
C ALA A 188 -14.20 -15.64 -11.65
N ILE A 189 -14.44 -16.71 -10.89
CA ILE A 189 -13.40 -17.38 -10.10
C ILE A 189 -12.40 -18.11 -11.00
N GLU A 190 -12.87 -18.81 -12.03
CA GLU A 190 -12.01 -19.50 -13.00
C GLU A 190 -11.11 -18.51 -13.74
N HIS A 191 -11.67 -17.42 -14.25
CA HIS A 191 -10.91 -16.35 -14.89
C HIS A 191 -9.83 -15.76 -13.97
N LEU A 192 -10.19 -15.46 -12.72
CA LEU A 192 -9.23 -14.97 -11.74
C LEU A 192 -8.13 -15.99 -11.48
N ALA A 193 -8.47 -17.25 -11.25
CA ALA A 193 -7.50 -18.30 -10.98
C ALA A 193 -6.53 -18.51 -12.14
N GLU A 194 -7.02 -18.58 -13.39
CA GLU A 194 -6.20 -18.71 -14.58
C GLU A 194 -5.21 -17.53 -14.74
N LEU A 195 -5.69 -16.32 -14.49
CA LEU A 195 -4.86 -15.12 -14.53
C LEU A 195 -3.76 -15.14 -13.45
N LEU A 196 -4.09 -15.52 -12.24
CA LEU A 196 -3.11 -15.63 -11.14
C LEU A 196 -2.07 -16.73 -11.41
N LEU A 197 -2.49 -17.89 -11.92
CA LEU A 197 -1.59 -19.00 -12.26
C LEU A 197 -0.66 -18.63 -13.42
N SER A 198 -1.18 -18.00 -14.46
CA SER A 198 -0.36 -17.63 -15.63
C SER A 198 0.64 -16.49 -15.35
N THR A 199 0.32 -15.58 -14.42
CA THR A 199 1.15 -14.41 -14.13
C THR A 199 2.04 -14.57 -12.91
N GLY A 200 1.72 -15.48 -12.00
CA GLY A 200 2.37 -15.61 -10.68
C GLY A 200 1.99 -14.51 -9.69
N LEU A 201 1.00 -13.65 -10.00
CA LEU A 201 0.53 -12.60 -9.11
C LEU A 201 -0.30 -13.18 -7.97
N ARG A 202 -0.09 -12.69 -6.74
CA ARG A 202 -0.82 -13.10 -5.52
C ARG A 202 -1.35 -11.91 -4.72
N LEU A 203 -0.62 -10.80 -4.72
CA LEU A 203 -0.99 -9.59 -4.01
C LEU A 203 -2.41 -9.07 -4.36
N PRO A 204 -2.87 -9.09 -5.63
CA PRO A 204 -4.19 -8.57 -5.98
C PRO A 204 -5.34 -9.16 -5.16
N VAL A 205 -5.30 -10.47 -4.89
CA VAL A 205 -6.33 -11.14 -4.08
C VAL A 205 -6.23 -10.76 -2.61
N THR A 206 -5.02 -10.63 -2.08
CA THR A 206 -4.80 -10.29 -0.67
C THR A 206 -5.20 -8.84 -0.33
N MET A 207 -5.44 -8.03 -1.34
CA MET A 207 -5.93 -6.65 -1.21
C MET A 207 -7.46 -6.54 -1.23
N LEU A 208 -8.18 -7.64 -1.10
CA LEU A 208 -9.63 -7.67 -0.91
C LEU A 208 -10.01 -7.45 0.57
N PRO A 209 -11.21 -6.91 0.86
CA PRO A 209 -11.76 -6.88 2.21
C PRO A 209 -11.80 -8.28 2.85
N PRO A 210 -11.67 -8.41 4.18
CA PRO A 210 -11.52 -9.71 4.85
C PRO A 210 -12.62 -10.73 4.50
N ALA A 211 -13.87 -10.31 4.52
CA ALA A 211 -14.99 -11.20 4.21
C ALA A 211 -15.01 -11.63 2.73
N ASP A 212 -14.60 -10.74 1.82
CA ASP A 212 -14.51 -11.00 0.38
C ASP A 212 -13.31 -11.88 0.05
N TYR A 213 -12.17 -11.65 0.69
CA TYR A 213 -11.01 -12.51 0.61
C TYR A 213 -11.34 -13.95 1.02
N ALA A 214 -11.98 -14.14 2.18
CA ALA A 214 -12.39 -15.44 2.67
C ALA A 214 -13.35 -16.14 1.70
N ALA A 215 -14.30 -15.40 1.12
CA ALA A 215 -15.25 -15.94 0.15
C ALA A 215 -14.55 -16.39 -1.15
N VAL A 216 -13.62 -15.60 -1.70
CA VAL A 216 -12.84 -15.96 -2.89
C VAL A 216 -11.95 -17.17 -2.62
N CYS A 217 -11.27 -17.22 -1.47
CA CYS A 217 -10.46 -18.36 -1.08
C CYS A 217 -11.27 -19.66 -0.94
N ALA A 218 -12.49 -19.59 -0.39
CA ALA A 218 -13.37 -20.73 -0.30
C ALA A 218 -13.81 -21.26 -1.67
N GLU A 219 -14.05 -20.36 -2.64
CA GLU A 219 -14.38 -20.79 -4.00
C GLU A 219 -13.17 -21.34 -4.75
N PHE A 220 -11.93 -20.89 -4.47
CA PHE A 220 -10.73 -21.54 -5.01
C PHE A 220 -10.67 -23.01 -4.60
N THR A 221 -10.84 -23.32 -3.32
CA THR A 221 -10.88 -24.71 -2.83
C THR A 221 -12.04 -25.48 -3.46
N ARG A 222 -13.23 -24.87 -3.54
CA ARG A 222 -14.43 -25.50 -4.12
C ARG A 222 -14.27 -25.90 -5.58
N PHE A 223 -13.50 -25.12 -6.36
CA PHE A 223 -13.30 -25.38 -7.78
C PHE A 223 -11.97 -26.06 -8.11
N GLY A 224 -11.24 -26.57 -7.08
CA GLY A 224 -10.04 -27.39 -7.26
C GLY A 224 -8.75 -26.57 -7.48
N TYR A 225 -8.71 -25.29 -7.07
CA TYR A 225 -7.52 -24.44 -7.09
C TYR A 225 -6.78 -24.46 -5.74
N ASP A 226 -6.60 -25.64 -5.12
CA ASP A 226 -6.04 -25.78 -3.78
C ASP A 226 -4.59 -25.31 -3.71
N GLU A 227 -3.78 -25.54 -4.75
CA GLU A 227 -2.40 -25.07 -4.82
C GLU A 227 -2.34 -23.54 -4.74
N LEU A 228 -3.19 -22.84 -5.52
CA LEU A 228 -3.29 -21.39 -5.47
C LEU A 228 -3.72 -20.90 -4.07
N ARG A 229 -4.68 -21.61 -3.43
CA ARG A 229 -5.12 -21.27 -2.07
C ARG A 229 -3.99 -21.41 -1.05
N GLN A 230 -3.13 -22.42 -1.16
CA GLN A 230 -2.01 -22.65 -0.27
C GLN A 230 -0.90 -21.60 -0.39
N GLU A 231 -0.74 -20.97 -1.56
CA GLU A 231 0.21 -19.89 -1.77
C GLU A 231 -0.27 -18.52 -1.22
N LEU A 232 -1.54 -18.41 -0.85
CA LEU A 232 -2.11 -17.19 -0.29
C LEU A 232 -2.05 -17.21 1.24
N PRO A 233 -1.82 -16.06 1.90
CA PRO A 233 -1.77 -15.99 3.36
C PRO A 233 -3.14 -16.34 3.98
N GLU A 234 -3.14 -16.67 5.27
CA GLU A 234 -4.40 -16.96 5.99
C GLU A 234 -5.32 -15.73 6.08
N ARG A 235 -4.74 -14.54 6.16
CA ARG A 235 -5.45 -13.26 6.28
C ARG A 235 -5.09 -12.32 5.14
N PRO A 236 -6.03 -11.49 4.67
CA PRO A 236 -5.74 -10.48 3.67
C PRO A 236 -4.85 -9.37 4.24
N LEU A 237 -4.22 -8.58 3.36
CA LEU A 237 -3.42 -7.42 3.74
C LEU A 237 -4.29 -6.22 4.16
N LEU A 238 -5.51 -6.13 3.66
CA LEU A 238 -6.49 -5.13 4.08
C LEU A 238 -7.25 -5.67 5.28
N THR A 239 -6.74 -5.45 6.47
CA THR A 239 -7.49 -5.67 7.71
C THR A 239 -8.18 -4.36 8.06
N PHE A 240 -9.50 -4.31 8.00
CA PHE A 240 -10.28 -3.14 8.47
C PHE A 240 -10.43 -3.15 10.00
N ASP A 241 -9.44 -3.67 10.72
CA ASP A 241 -9.33 -3.45 12.14
C ASP A 241 -9.23 -1.94 12.39
N ALA A 242 -9.95 -1.46 13.41
CA ALA A 242 -10.24 -0.07 13.72
C ALA A 242 -9.18 0.92 13.19
N PRO A 243 -9.55 1.97 12.45
CA PRO A 243 -8.65 2.73 11.63
C PRO A 243 -7.38 3.09 12.41
N GLU A 244 -6.23 2.57 12.00
CA GLU A 244 -4.96 3.15 12.43
C GLU A 244 -4.97 4.59 11.96
N ALA A 245 -5.34 5.47 12.86
CA ALA A 245 -5.52 6.87 12.53
C ALA A 245 -4.16 7.47 12.18
N VAL A 246 -3.95 7.74 10.90
CA VAL A 246 -2.71 8.36 10.39
C VAL A 246 -2.52 9.71 11.08
N LEU A 247 -1.36 9.86 11.73
CA LEU A 247 -0.94 11.14 12.24
C LEU A 247 -0.57 12.06 11.07
N THR A 248 -1.05 13.30 11.10
CA THR A 248 -0.61 14.34 10.15
C THR A 248 0.85 14.70 10.40
N GLU A 249 1.52 15.34 9.45
CA GLU A 249 2.91 15.83 9.60
C GLU A 249 3.07 16.70 10.87
N ALA A 250 2.09 17.57 11.14
CA ALA A 250 2.06 18.40 12.36
C ALA A 250 1.90 17.55 13.63
N GLU A 251 1.09 16.50 13.59
CA GLU A 251 0.92 15.58 14.73
C GLU A 251 2.16 14.71 14.94
N LEU A 252 2.83 14.26 13.87
CA LEU A 252 4.12 13.56 13.96
C LEU A 252 5.21 14.45 14.56
N THR A 253 5.28 15.71 14.15
CA THR A 253 6.21 16.70 14.71
C THR A 253 5.96 16.90 16.20
N VAL A 254 4.68 17.00 16.62
CA VAL A 254 4.31 17.12 18.03
C VAL A 254 4.61 15.82 18.79
N LEU A 255 4.38 14.64 18.23
CA LEU A 255 4.68 13.35 18.84
C LEU A 255 6.19 13.19 19.07
N ASP A 256 7.03 13.58 18.10
CA ASP A 256 8.49 13.58 18.27
C ASP A 256 8.95 14.58 19.34
N ALA A 257 8.36 15.77 19.38
CA ALA A 257 8.62 16.74 20.44
C ALA A 257 8.16 16.22 21.81
N MET A 258 7.07 15.45 21.90
CA MET A 258 6.64 14.79 23.14
C MET A 258 7.69 13.80 23.65
N ARG A 259 8.45 13.14 22.79
CA ARG A 259 9.56 12.27 23.18
C ARG A 259 10.68 13.07 23.86
N ARG A 260 11.01 14.26 23.33
CA ARG A 260 12.14 15.10 23.78
C ARG A 260 11.80 16.00 24.98
N HIS A 261 10.55 16.41 25.13
CA HIS A 261 10.15 17.42 26.11
C HIS A 261 9.11 16.89 27.10
N PRO A 262 9.27 17.17 28.41
CA PRO A 262 8.37 16.65 29.46
C PRO A 262 7.06 17.42 29.58
N SER A 263 6.98 18.67 29.10
CA SER A 263 5.82 19.53 29.32
C SER A 263 5.25 20.09 28.00
N ILE A 264 3.94 20.39 28.00
CA ILE A 264 3.27 21.04 26.86
C ILE A 264 3.87 22.41 26.56
N THR A 265 4.26 23.14 27.59
CA THR A 265 4.87 24.47 27.48
C THR A 265 6.23 24.39 26.78
N SER A 266 7.05 23.40 27.12
CA SER A 266 8.35 23.19 26.46
C SER A 266 8.19 22.76 25.01
N ILE A 267 7.21 21.90 24.71
CA ILE A 267 6.87 21.54 23.32
C ILE A 267 6.42 22.77 22.53
N ALA A 268 5.56 23.60 23.11
CA ALA A 268 5.06 24.83 22.47
C ALA A 268 6.20 25.81 22.16
N GLY A 269 7.15 25.94 23.07
CA GLY A 269 8.36 26.76 22.88
C GLY A 269 9.28 26.21 21.78
N ASP A 270 9.58 24.91 21.78
CA ASP A 270 10.43 24.24 20.79
C ASP A 270 9.86 24.35 19.38
N LEU A 271 8.56 24.11 19.23
CA LEU A 271 7.87 24.12 17.92
C LEU A 271 7.35 25.51 17.50
N ARG A 272 7.53 26.54 18.32
CA ARG A 272 6.98 27.91 18.10
C ARG A 272 5.46 27.90 17.86
N LEU A 273 4.75 27.05 18.60
CA LEU A 273 3.29 26.94 18.56
C LEU A 273 2.66 27.49 19.83
N SER A 274 1.34 27.80 19.77
CA SER A 274 0.62 28.11 20.99
C SER A 274 0.42 26.86 21.86
N VAL A 275 0.34 27.04 23.18
CA VAL A 275 0.03 25.93 24.12
C VAL A 275 -1.30 25.26 23.77
N ASN A 276 -2.29 26.04 23.29
CA ASN A 276 -3.59 25.50 22.88
C ASN A 276 -3.49 24.64 21.60
N THR A 277 -2.66 25.06 20.66
CA THR A 277 -2.38 24.29 19.43
C THR A 277 -1.75 22.93 19.78
N VAL A 278 -0.74 22.92 20.67
CA VAL A 278 -0.10 21.69 21.13
C VAL A 278 -1.09 20.79 21.88
N LYS A 279 -1.95 21.36 22.75
CA LYS A 279 -3.03 20.61 23.42
C LYS A 279 -3.98 19.95 22.43
N SER A 280 -4.36 20.66 21.36
CA SER A 280 -5.24 20.15 20.31
C SER A 280 -4.58 18.99 19.56
N HIS A 281 -3.32 19.14 19.11
CA HIS A 281 -2.58 18.08 18.45
C HIS A 281 -2.41 16.86 19.38
N ARG A 282 -2.02 17.05 20.63
CA ARG A 282 -1.90 15.95 21.61
C ARG A 282 -3.21 15.18 21.79
N ARG A 283 -4.34 15.87 21.94
CA ARG A 283 -5.66 15.24 22.04
C ARG A 283 -5.99 14.41 20.78
N ASN A 284 -5.67 14.92 19.59
CA ASN A 284 -5.85 14.21 18.35
C ASN A 284 -4.92 12.99 18.22
N ILE A 285 -3.64 13.14 18.63
CA ILE A 285 -2.67 12.04 18.68
C ILE A 285 -3.18 10.93 19.60
N TYR A 286 -3.60 11.23 20.83
CA TYR A 286 -4.11 10.24 21.77
C TYR A 286 -5.33 9.51 21.24
N ARG A 287 -6.28 10.23 20.66
CA ARG A 287 -7.45 9.64 20.01
C ARG A 287 -7.04 8.73 18.85
N LYS A 288 -6.11 9.16 18.00
CA LYS A 288 -5.66 8.44 16.82
C LYS A 288 -4.83 7.22 17.15
N LEU A 289 -3.98 7.27 18.17
CA LEU A 289 -3.17 6.15 18.62
C LEU A 289 -3.91 5.26 19.64
N GLN A 290 -5.14 5.63 20.03
CA GLN A 290 -5.95 4.93 21.04
C GLN A 290 -5.23 4.77 22.37
N VAL A 291 -4.58 5.84 22.83
CA VAL A 291 -3.84 5.91 24.08
C VAL A 291 -4.36 7.06 24.95
N ASP A 292 -4.08 7.00 26.25
CA ASP A 292 -4.51 7.98 27.25
C ASP A 292 -3.36 8.77 27.88
N SER A 293 -2.13 8.38 27.60
CA SER A 293 -0.94 8.98 28.19
C SER A 293 0.12 9.35 27.16
N ARG A 294 1.02 10.27 27.55
CA ARG A 294 2.18 10.68 26.75
C ARG A 294 3.11 9.50 26.47
N ASP A 295 3.42 8.75 27.52
CA ASP A 295 4.39 7.67 27.42
C ASP A 295 3.86 6.52 26.57
N ALA A 296 2.56 6.22 26.66
CA ALA A 296 1.90 5.28 25.77
C ALA A 296 1.91 5.78 24.32
N ALA A 297 1.68 7.08 24.07
CA ALA A 297 1.73 7.64 22.71
C ALA A 297 3.13 7.53 22.11
N VAL A 298 4.18 7.83 22.88
CA VAL A 298 5.57 7.71 22.43
C VAL A 298 5.95 6.25 22.21
N ALA A 299 5.57 5.34 23.10
CA ALA A 299 5.83 3.90 22.96
C ALA A 299 5.18 3.33 21.68
N VAL A 300 3.90 3.63 21.43
CA VAL A 300 3.19 3.24 20.19
C VAL A 300 3.84 3.89 18.96
N GLY A 301 4.27 5.16 19.07
CA GLY A 301 4.97 5.85 17.97
C GLY A 301 6.31 5.19 17.59
N LEU A 302 7.05 4.67 18.57
CA LEU A 302 8.30 3.92 18.34
C LEU A 302 8.01 2.50 17.79
N ASP A 303 7.07 1.79 18.40
CA ASP A 303 6.66 0.44 17.98
C ASP A 303 6.17 0.42 16.52
N ARG A 304 5.35 1.41 16.15
CA ARG A 304 4.84 1.58 14.77
C ARG A 304 5.84 2.29 13.84
N GLN A 305 7.06 2.56 14.27
CA GLN A 305 8.10 3.25 13.49
C GLN A 305 7.65 4.61 12.92
N LEU A 306 6.74 5.28 13.59
CA LEU A 306 6.32 6.65 13.28
C LEU A 306 7.38 7.67 13.73
N LEU A 307 8.23 7.29 14.68
CA LEU A 307 9.37 8.04 15.19
C LEU A 307 10.67 7.32 14.82
N ILE A 308 11.67 8.08 14.40
CA ILE A 308 13.01 7.54 14.13
C ILE A 308 13.69 7.32 15.48
N SER A 309 14.10 6.08 15.78
CA SER A 309 15.00 5.81 16.91
C SER A 309 16.34 6.51 16.63
N THR A 310 16.62 7.60 17.30
CA THR A 310 17.98 8.15 17.41
C THR A 310 18.68 7.40 18.55
N GLU A 311 19.50 6.39 18.22
CA GLU A 311 20.59 5.98 19.09
C GLU A 311 21.67 7.05 19.13
#